data_774d88369b5e93aeeb36b8ff3f1f3792
#
_entry.id   774d88369b5e93aeeb36b8ff3f1f3792
#
_cell.length_a   1.000
_cell.length_b   1.000
_cell.length_c   1.000
_cell.angle_alpha   90.00
_cell.angle_beta   90.00
_cell.angle_gamma   90.00
#
_symmetry.space_group_name_H-M   'P 1'
#
loop_
_entity.id
_entity.type
_entity.pdbx_description
1 polymer ?
#
loop_
_entity_poly.entity_id
_entity_poly.type
_entity_poly.pdbx_seq_one_letter_code
_entity_poly.pdbx_strand_id
1 'polypeptide(L)'
;IYAFRTAGYYNSMDEVPCYYIDGKYIPLGTLKTQFYRPGDRVIVDADGNGRIEANSTEEDREYVGAPLPLASGGITTSLEWMGFDLNMLFNYVLGRHILNAGRGASVGTVAGMIVEDITKPVFEDLGKVTFWQKPGDRADYPKNRLEAGLYNFSTNIYANVQNVSFIKLKTIT
;
A
#
# COMPACT_ATOMS: atom_id res chain seq x y z
N ILE A 1 -7.38 10.28 3.57
CA ILE A 1 -6.15 9.47 3.59
C ILE A 1 -5.18 10.13 2.63
N TYR A 2 -3.99 10.43 3.14
CA TYR A 2 -2.84 10.90 2.38
C TYR A 2 -1.78 9.81 2.37
N ALA A 3 -1.20 9.53 1.21
CA ALA A 3 -0.20 8.49 1.06
C ALA A 3 0.82 8.85 -0.02
N PHE A 4 2.01 8.29 0.08
CA PHE A 4 3.03 8.43 -0.94
C PHE A 4 2.65 7.65 -2.18
N ARG A 5 2.66 8.30 -3.34
CA ARG A 5 2.50 7.63 -4.62
C ARG A 5 3.77 6.87 -5.00
N THR A 6 3.60 5.69 -5.56
CA THR A 6 4.70 4.83 -5.99
C THR A 6 4.68 4.62 -7.49
N ALA A 7 5.84 4.59 -8.13
CA ALA A 7 6.03 4.45 -9.58
C ALA A 7 6.79 3.18 -9.98
N GLY A 8 6.58 2.09 -9.26
CA GLY A 8 7.27 0.82 -9.52
C GLY A 8 8.55 0.66 -8.69
N TYR A 9 9.59 0.10 -9.30
CA TYR A 9 10.84 -0.25 -8.63
C TYR A 9 12.04 0.26 -9.43
N TYR A 10 13.10 0.68 -8.74
CA TYR A 10 14.37 0.99 -9.38
C TYR A 10 14.96 -0.26 -10.02
N ASN A 11 15.32 -0.19 -11.30
CA ASN A 11 15.88 -1.33 -12.02
C ASN A 11 17.42 -1.33 -12.01
N SER A 12 18.03 -0.17 -11.91
CA SER A 12 19.50 0.01 -11.89
C SER A 12 19.90 1.07 -10.86
N MET A 13 21.19 1.13 -10.56
CA MET A 13 21.71 2.19 -9.69
C MET A 13 21.64 3.58 -10.35
N ASP A 14 21.60 3.64 -11.68
CA ASP A 14 21.51 4.91 -12.41
C ASP A 14 20.13 5.57 -12.27
N GLU A 15 19.09 4.78 -11.95
CA GLU A 15 17.75 5.27 -11.67
C GLU A 15 17.59 5.76 -10.23
N VAL A 16 18.49 5.37 -9.33
CA VAL A 16 18.40 5.75 -7.93
C VAL A 16 18.83 7.20 -7.77
N PRO A 17 17.96 8.08 -7.23
CA PRO A 17 18.33 9.48 -7.03
C PRO A 17 19.49 9.59 -6.05
N CYS A 18 20.40 10.49 -6.37
CA CYS A 18 21.61 10.72 -5.60
C CYS A 18 21.80 12.21 -5.34
N TYR A 19 22.42 12.55 -4.23
CA TYR A 19 22.97 13.88 -4.04
C TYR A 19 24.49 13.86 -4.04
N TYR A 20 25.07 14.98 -4.41
CA TYR A 20 26.53 15.11 -4.55
C TYR A 20 27.09 15.85 -3.33
N ILE A 21 27.88 15.17 -2.50
CA ILE A 21 28.58 15.72 -1.34
C ILE A 21 30.06 15.33 -1.39
N ASP A 22 30.92 16.31 -1.19
CA ASP A 22 32.36 16.14 -1.08
C ASP A 22 32.99 15.32 -2.24
N GLY A 23 32.51 15.58 -3.46
CA GLY A 23 33.02 14.88 -4.63
C GLY A 23 32.48 13.47 -4.84
N LYS A 24 31.47 13.04 -4.09
CA LYS A 24 30.86 11.70 -4.19
C LYS A 24 29.37 11.76 -4.40
N TYR A 25 28.85 10.87 -5.24
CA TYR A 25 27.43 10.62 -5.35
C TYR A 25 26.98 9.71 -4.20
N ILE A 26 26.03 10.19 -3.44
CA ILE A 26 25.44 9.45 -2.32
C ILE A 26 24.00 9.15 -2.66
N PRO A 27 23.60 7.88 -2.81
CA PRO A 27 22.22 7.52 -3.07
C PRO A 27 21.31 8.06 -1.98
N LEU A 28 20.18 8.62 -2.37
CA LEU A 28 19.18 9.12 -1.44
C LEU A 28 18.71 8.02 -0.51
N GLY A 29 18.74 8.32 0.76
CA GLY A 29 18.17 7.55 1.85
C GLY A 29 17.95 8.50 3.02
N THR A 30 16.97 8.22 3.85
CA THR A 30 16.60 9.08 4.97
C THR A 30 17.49 8.92 6.19
N LEU A 31 18.25 7.85 6.24
CA LEU A 31 19.20 7.57 7.33
C LEU A 31 20.57 7.25 6.73
N LYS A 32 21.62 7.61 7.42
CA LYS A 32 23.01 7.38 6.99
C LYS A 32 23.36 5.93 6.65
N THR A 33 22.49 5.00 6.95
CA THR A 33 22.69 3.55 6.78
C THR A 33 21.68 2.88 5.83
N GLN A 34 20.66 3.59 5.41
CA GLN A 34 19.59 3.04 4.54
C GLN A 34 19.58 3.77 3.21
N PHE A 35 20.19 3.17 2.20
CA PHE A 35 20.27 3.70 0.85
C PHE A 35 19.31 2.95 -0.07
N TYR A 36 18.70 3.69 -1.01
CA TYR A 36 17.94 3.08 -2.09
C TYR A 36 18.86 2.26 -2.99
N ARG A 37 18.34 1.14 -3.48
CA ARG A 37 19.05 0.21 -4.36
C ARG A 37 18.07 -0.37 -5.38
N PRO A 38 18.55 -0.99 -6.47
CA PRO A 38 17.70 -1.72 -7.40
C PRO A 38 16.79 -2.73 -6.68
N GLY A 39 15.52 -2.71 -7.04
CA GLY A 39 14.47 -3.47 -6.38
C GLY A 39 13.77 -2.75 -5.24
N ASP A 40 14.20 -1.55 -4.86
CA ASP A 40 13.48 -0.70 -3.93
C ASP A 40 12.35 0.05 -4.64
N ARG A 41 11.34 0.40 -3.88
CA ARG A 41 10.16 1.09 -4.38
C ARG A 41 10.48 2.54 -4.74
N VAL A 42 10.07 2.94 -5.93
CA VAL A 42 10.15 4.34 -6.36
C VAL A 42 9.03 5.11 -5.71
N ILE A 43 9.37 6.09 -4.88
CA ILE A 43 8.42 7.06 -4.36
C ILE A 43 8.42 8.27 -5.29
N VAL A 44 7.25 8.78 -5.62
CA VAL A 44 7.11 9.96 -6.46
C VAL A 44 7.34 11.20 -5.61
N ASP A 45 8.27 12.02 -6.06
CA ASP A 45 8.49 13.38 -5.56
C ASP A 45 7.34 14.25 -6.10
N ALA A 46 6.39 14.58 -5.25
CA ALA A 46 5.15 15.23 -5.65
C ALA A 46 5.30 16.74 -5.81
N ASP A 47 6.19 17.35 -5.05
CA ASP A 47 6.46 18.79 -5.10
C ASP A 47 7.62 19.16 -6.03
N GLY A 48 8.40 18.17 -6.51
CA GLY A 48 9.49 18.35 -7.45
C GLY A 48 10.75 18.97 -6.82
N ASN A 49 10.90 18.91 -5.50
CA ASN A 49 12.04 19.50 -4.80
C ASN A 49 13.30 18.62 -4.84
N GLY A 50 13.21 17.40 -5.39
CA GLY A 50 14.31 16.44 -5.51
C GLY A 50 14.60 15.69 -4.22
N ARG A 51 13.70 15.73 -3.23
CA ARG A 51 13.82 15.03 -1.95
C ARG A 51 12.54 14.29 -1.66
N ILE A 52 12.66 13.15 -1.01
CA ILE A 52 11.52 12.45 -0.42
C ILE A 52 11.64 12.58 1.08
N GLU A 53 10.78 13.35 1.70
CA GLU A 53 10.85 13.64 3.12
C GLU A 53 9.86 12.80 3.91
N ALA A 54 10.36 11.90 4.75
CA ALA A 54 9.56 11.00 5.56
C ALA A 54 8.81 11.68 6.71
N ASN A 55 9.37 12.78 7.21
CA ASN A 55 8.91 13.44 8.42
C ASN A 55 8.31 14.82 8.13
N SER A 56 8.29 15.24 6.88
CA SER A 56 7.72 16.50 6.54
C SER A 56 6.21 16.43 6.42
N THR A 57 5.64 17.52 6.69
CA THR A 57 4.23 17.78 6.61
C THR A 57 3.75 17.69 5.18
N GLU A 58 3.35 16.52 4.72
CA GLU A 58 2.38 16.35 3.62
C GLU A 58 2.84 16.66 2.18
N GLU A 59 4.05 17.18 1.96
CA GLU A 59 4.48 17.70 0.65
C GLU A 59 4.55 16.62 -0.43
N ASP A 60 5.09 15.41 -0.11
CA ASP A 60 5.15 14.29 -1.06
C ASP A 60 3.98 13.31 -0.96
N ARG A 61 3.04 13.57 -0.06
CA ARG A 61 1.84 12.74 0.08
C ARG A 61 0.67 13.34 -0.67
N GLU A 62 0.04 12.54 -1.48
CA GLU A 62 -1.15 12.91 -2.23
C GLU A 62 -2.43 12.40 -1.54
N TYR A 63 -3.54 13.10 -1.76
CA TYR A 63 -4.84 12.63 -1.33
C TYR A 63 -5.29 11.43 -2.17
N VAL A 64 -5.56 10.32 -1.52
CA VAL A 64 -5.90 9.05 -2.17
C VAL A 64 -7.36 8.67 -1.98
N GLY A 65 -7.99 9.11 -0.90
CA GLY A 65 -9.38 8.80 -0.63
C GLY A 65 -9.79 9.08 0.81
N ALA A 66 -11.10 8.97 1.07
CA ALA A 66 -11.68 9.21 2.38
C ALA A 66 -12.05 7.91 3.10
N PRO A 67 -11.89 7.85 4.44
CA PRO A 67 -12.40 6.75 5.24
C PRO A 67 -13.92 6.80 5.41
N LEU A 68 -14.50 7.98 5.23
CA LEU A 68 -15.95 8.15 5.19
C LEU A 68 -16.49 7.78 3.81
N PRO A 69 -17.55 7.00 3.72
CA PRO A 69 -18.17 6.67 2.45
C PRO A 69 -18.82 7.89 1.80
N LEU A 70 -18.81 7.95 0.48
CA LEU A 70 -19.59 8.93 -0.29
C LEU A 70 -21.09 8.69 -0.14
N ALA A 71 -21.49 7.44 -0.09
CA ALA A 71 -22.87 7.05 0.15
C ALA A 71 -22.91 5.71 0.89
N SER A 72 -23.87 5.58 1.80
CA SER A 72 -24.18 4.32 2.47
C SER A 72 -25.67 4.24 2.79
N GLY A 73 -26.20 3.03 2.76
CA GLY A 73 -27.64 2.84 3.07
C GLY A 73 -28.08 1.40 2.94
N GLY A 74 -29.42 1.23 3.02
CA GLY A 74 -30.08 -0.04 2.79
C GLY A 74 -31.16 0.08 1.74
N ILE A 75 -31.33 -0.97 0.96
CA ILE A 75 -32.42 -1.14 -0.01
C ILE A 75 -33.21 -2.37 0.44
N THR A 76 -34.48 -2.16 0.73
CA THR A 76 -35.41 -3.26 1.03
C THR A 76 -36.33 -3.45 -0.17
N THR A 77 -36.50 -4.69 -0.58
CA THR A 77 -37.51 -5.04 -1.59
C THR A 77 -38.38 -6.17 -1.06
N SER A 78 -39.67 -6.07 -1.34
CA SER A 78 -40.65 -7.10 -1.02
C SER A 78 -41.39 -7.48 -2.30
N LEU A 79 -41.49 -8.77 -2.54
CA LEU A 79 -42.20 -9.33 -3.68
C LEU A 79 -43.20 -10.36 -3.18
N GLU A 80 -44.47 -10.14 -3.50
CA GLU A 80 -45.56 -11.08 -3.23
C GLU A 80 -46.05 -11.68 -4.56
N TRP A 81 -46.11 -12.99 -4.64
CA TRP A 81 -46.60 -13.65 -5.85
C TRP A 81 -47.24 -15.00 -5.53
N MET A 82 -48.49 -15.19 -5.88
CA MET A 82 -49.23 -16.44 -5.71
C MET A 82 -49.12 -17.09 -4.32
N GLY A 83 -49.09 -16.32 -3.25
CA GLY A 83 -48.94 -16.81 -1.88
C GLY A 83 -47.51 -17.04 -1.42
N PHE A 84 -46.56 -16.64 -2.23
CA PHE A 84 -45.15 -16.59 -1.84
C PHE A 84 -44.75 -15.12 -1.54
N ASP A 85 -44.13 -14.91 -0.40
CA ASP A 85 -43.59 -13.63 0.04
C ASP A 85 -42.08 -13.70 0.08
N LEU A 86 -41.40 -12.81 -0.66
CA LEU A 86 -39.96 -12.68 -0.69
C LEU A 86 -39.55 -11.31 -0.22
N ASN A 87 -38.84 -11.24 0.89
CA ASN A 87 -38.29 -10.01 1.43
C ASN A 87 -36.76 -10.06 1.39
N MET A 88 -36.15 -9.02 0.82
CA MET A 88 -34.69 -8.90 0.74
C MET A 88 -34.24 -7.55 1.25
N LEU A 89 -33.16 -7.56 2.04
CA LEU A 89 -32.47 -6.35 2.49
C LEU A 89 -31.03 -6.35 2.01
N PHE A 90 -30.69 -5.35 1.25
CA PHE A 90 -29.32 -5.07 0.80
C PHE A 90 -28.75 -3.89 1.56
N ASN A 91 -27.53 -4.02 2.04
CA ASN A 91 -26.74 -2.91 2.55
C ASN A 91 -25.65 -2.56 1.56
N TYR A 92 -25.40 -1.27 1.37
CA TYR A 92 -24.32 -0.80 0.53
C TYR A 92 -23.47 0.27 1.19
N VAL A 93 -22.21 0.30 0.83
CA VAL A 93 -21.22 1.33 1.17
C VAL A 93 -20.43 1.63 -0.09
N LEU A 94 -20.40 2.88 -0.53
CA LEU A 94 -19.77 3.30 -1.78
C LEU A 94 -18.72 4.38 -1.51
N GLY A 95 -17.59 4.32 -2.22
CA GLY A 95 -16.54 5.34 -2.18
C GLY A 95 -15.77 5.40 -0.88
N ARG A 96 -15.74 4.32 -0.10
CA ARG A 96 -14.97 4.23 1.14
C ARG A 96 -13.58 3.67 0.86
N HIS A 97 -12.56 4.35 1.38
CA HIS A 97 -11.18 3.87 1.32
C HIS A 97 -10.65 3.63 2.74
N ILE A 98 -9.82 2.63 2.89
CA ILE A 98 -9.08 2.37 4.13
C ILE A 98 -7.61 2.20 3.85
N LEU A 99 -6.79 2.60 4.81
CA LEU A 99 -5.37 2.28 4.81
C LEU A 99 -5.18 0.92 5.48
N ASN A 100 -4.80 -0.08 4.71
CA ASN A 100 -4.51 -1.42 5.23
C ASN A 100 -3.06 -1.45 5.78
N ALA A 101 -2.89 -0.93 6.98
CA ALA A 101 -1.59 -0.92 7.65
C ALA A 101 -1.05 -2.33 7.93
N GLY A 102 -1.95 -3.29 8.16
CA GLY A 102 -1.59 -4.69 8.40
C GLY A 102 -0.86 -5.33 7.21
N ARG A 103 -1.24 -4.95 5.97
CA ARG A 103 -0.60 -5.46 4.77
C ARG A 103 0.89 -5.06 4.70
N GLY A 104 1.18 -3.78 4.89
CA GLY A 104 2.54 -3.27 4.89
C GLY A 104 3.38 -3.82 6.04
N ALA A 105 2.80 -3.85 7.24
CA ALA A 105 3.46 -4.37 8.44
C ALA A 105 3.74 -5.88 8.34
N SER A 106 2.80 -6.67 7.78
CA SER A 106 2.97 -8.12 7.65
C SER A 106 4.13 -8.48 6.72
N VAL A 107 4.22 -7.81 5.57
CA VAL A 107 5.31 -8.07 4.62
C VAL A 107 6.63 -7.51 5.12
N GLY A 108 6.62 -6.33 5.76
CA GLY A 108 7.79 -5.77 6.43
C GLY A 108 8.28 -6.65 7.56
N THR A 109 7.35 -7.23 8.33
CA THR A 109 7.66 -8.19 9.38
C THR A 109 8.23 -9.48 8.80
N VAL A 110 7.77 -9.96 7.65
CA VAL A 110 8.36 -11.15 7.01
C VAL A 110 9.79 -10.88 6.55
N ALA A 111 10.07 -9.71 5.99
CA ALA A 111 11.45 -9.32 5.68
C ALA A 111 12.31 -9.20 6.96
N GLY A 112 11.70 -8.79 8.08
CA GLY A 112 12.33 -8.74 9.41
C GLY A 112 12.19 -10.03 10.24
N MET A 113 11.24 -10.90 9.92
CA MET A 113 10.92 -12.13 10.68
C MET A 113 12.00 -13.20 10.69
N ILE A 114 12.97 -13.10 9.82
CA ILE A 114 14.17 -13.94 9.96
C ILE A 114 14.86 -13.66 11.31
N VAL A 115 14.43 -12.60 12.02
CA VAL A 115 15.09 -12.12 13.25
C VAL A 115 14.20 -12.12 14.49
N GLU A 116 12.85 -11.99 14.37
CA GLU A 116 12.10 -11.69 15.60
C GLU A 116 11.07 -12.73 16.07
N ASP A 117 10.19 -13.22 15.24
CA ASP A 117 9.13 -14.11 15.75
C ASP A 117 8.32 -14.79 14.64
N ILE A 118 8.58 -16.06 14.41
CA ILE A 118 7.86 -16.89 13.44
C ILE A 118 6.42 -17.24 13.87
N THR A 119 6.04 -16.88 15.09
CA THR A 119 4.70 -17.19 15.63
C THR A 119 3.66 -16.11 15.33
N LYS A 120 4.08 -14.93 14.83
CA LYS A 120 3.14 -13.86 14.49
C LYS A 120 2.33 -14.22 13.25
N PRO A 121 1.01 -14.02 13.28
CA PRO A 121 0.16 -14.31 12.13
C PRO A 121 0.52 -13.40 10.95
N VAL A 122 0.66 -13.98 9.78
CA VAL A 122 0.80 -13.26 8.52
C VAL A 122 -0.58 -13.09 7.91
N PHE A 123 -0.99 -11.85 7.66
CA PHE A 123 -2.33 -11.52 7.15
C PHE A 123 -2.50 -11.76 5.65
N GLU A 124 -1.43 -12.05 4.94
CA GLU A 124 -1.44 -12.28 3.50
C GLU A 124 -0.81 -13.62 3.16
N ASP A 125 -1.39 -14.32 2.20
CA ASP A 125 -0.84 -15.57 1.69
C ASP A 125 0.41 -15.27 0.86
N LEU A 126 1.57 -15.36 1.49
CA LEU A 126 2.86 -15.07 0.87
C LEU A 126 3.21 -15.99 -0.29
N GLY A 127 2.55 -17.12 -0.42
CA GLY A 127 2.69 -18.01 -1.57
C GLY A 127 2.06 -17.45 -2.86
N LYS A 128 1.20 -16.44 -2.72
CA LYS A 128 0.50 -15.79 -3.85
C LYS A 128 1.07 -14.44 -4.24
N VAL A 129 1.96 -13.86 -3.44
CA VAL A 129 2.57 -12.57 -3.72
C VAL A 129 3.94 -12.72 -4.35
N THR A 130 4.28 -11.77 -5.21
CA THR A 130 5.57 -11.76 -5.91
C THR A 130 6.46 -10.65 -5.33
N PHE A 131 7.74 -11.00 -5.18
CA PHE A 131 8.80 -10.05 -4.80
C PHE A 131 9.66 -9.73 -6.01
N TRP A 132 10.07 -8.48 -6.14
CA TRP A 132 10.98 -8.06 -7.20
C TRP A 132 12.32 -8.84 -7.13
N GLN A 133 12.78 -9.39 -8.23
CA GLN A 133 14.01 -10.18 -8.32
C GLN A 133 15.01 -9.59 -9.33
N LYS A 134 14.53 -9.10 -10.46
CA LYS A 134 15.38 -8.61 -11.57
C LYS A 134 14.78 -7.39 -12.26
N PRO A 135 15.58 -6.59 -12.96
CA PRO A 135 15.12 -5.45 -13.73
C PRO A 135 13.95 -5.79 -14.66
N GLY A 136 12.93 -4.93 -14.64
CA GLY A 136 11.72 -5.09 -15.44
C GLY A 136 10.63 -5.96 -14.80
N ASP A 137 10.86 -6.55 -13.64
CA ASP A 137 9.83 -7.32 -12.92
C ASP A 137 8.67 -6.42 -12.48
N ARG A 138 7.45 -6.89 -12.72
CA ARG A 138 6.22 -6.35 -12.16
C ARG A 138 5.85 -7.18 -10.94
N ALA A 139 6.30 -6.76 -9.78
CA ALA A 139 6.08 -7.47 -8.53
C ALA A 139 5.11 -6.73 -7.63
N ASP A 140 4.49 -7.45 -6.69
CA ASP A 140 3.62 -6.86 -5.68
C ASP A 140 4.42 -6.12 -4.61
N TYR A 141 5.63 -6.63 -4.33
CA TYR A 141 6.50 -6.15 -3.27
C TYR A 141 7.94 -5.90 -3.75
N PRO A 142 8.65 -4.98 -3.09
CA PRO A 142 10.05 -4.71 -3.38
C PRO A 142 10.94 -5.92 -3.10
N LYS A 143 12.19 -5.82 -3.48
CA LYS A 143 13.18 -6.86 -3.20
C LYS A 143 13.28 -7.13 -1.71
N ASN A 144 13.09 -8.40 -1.35
CA ASN A 144 13.24 -8.82 0.04
C ASN A 144 14.71 -8.85 0.44
N ARG A 145 15.10 -8.00 1.40
CA ARG A 145 16.45 -7.91 1.96
C ARG A 145 16.45 -7.32 3.37
N LEU A 146 17.47 -7.62 4.15
CA LEU A 146 17.60 -7.14 5.54
C LEU A 146 17.73 -5.61 5.63
N GLU A 147 18.39 -5.00 4.64
CA GLU A 147 18.59 -3.55 4.56
C GLU A 147 17.61 -2.95 3.54
N ALA A 148 16.32 -3.05 3.80
CA ALA A 148 15.32 -2.47 2.92
C ALA A 148 15.32 -0.94 3.01
N GLY A 149 15.10 -0.28 1.87
CA GLY A 149 14.90 1.17 1.83
C GLY A 149 13.71 1.60 2.68
N LEU A 150 13.75 2.82 3.21
CA LEU A 150 12.82 3.33 4.22
C LEU A 150 11.33 3.17 3.85
N TYR A 151 11.00 3.32 2.58
CA TYR A 151 9.61 3.28 2.11
C TYR A 151 9.18 1.94 1.52
N ASN A 152 10.08 0.96 1.47
CA ASN A 152 9.75 -0.32 0.86
C ASN A 152 8.55 -1.00 1.53
N PHE A 153 8.50 -0.90 2.85
CA PHE A 153 7.45 -1.49 3.68
C PHE A 153 6.68 -0.45 4.49
N SER A 154 6.70 0.81 4.06
CA SER A 154 5.92 1.86 4.70
C SER A 154 4.42 1.53 4.63
N THR A 155 3.72 1.79 5.71
CA THR A 155 2.26 1.65 5.75
C THR A 155 1.56 2.72 4.91
N ASN A 156 2.14 3.92 4.84
CA ASN A 156 1.52 5.11 4.23
C ASN A 156 1.85 5.24 2.74
N ILE A 157 1.77 4.16 1.99
CA ILE A 157 1.92 4.17 0.53
C ILE A 157 0.59 3.88 -0.16
N TYR A 158 0.44 4.37 -1.38
CA TYR A 158 -0.76 4.20 -2.21
C TYR A 158 -1.17 2.72 -2.33
N ALA A 159 -0.23 1.81 -2.49
CA ALA A 159 -0.47 0.37 -2.63
C ALA A 159 -1.20 -0.27 -1.43
N ASN A 160 -1.17 0.37 -0.26
CA ASN A 160 -1.86 -0.08 0.94
C ASN A 160 -3.23 0.56 1.12
N VAL A 161 -3.61 1.52 0.27
CA VAL A 161 -4.95 2.11 0.29
C VAL A 161 -5.90 1.26 -0.54
N GLN A 162 -6.95 0.78 0.08
CA GLN A 162 -7.93 -0.11 -0.54
C GLN A 162 -9.30 0.54 -0.60
N ASN A 163 -9.95 0.42 -1.76
CA ASN A 163 -11.37 0.73 -1.88
C ASN A 163 -12.17 -0.43 -1.27
N VAL A 164 -12.93 -0.14 -0.23
CA VAL A 164 -13.78 -1.09 0.49
C VAL A 164 -15.26 -0.85 0.25
N SER A 165 -15.62 -0.40 -0.95
CA SER A 165 -17.00 -0.32 -1.40
C SER A 165 -17.60 -1.72 -1.53
N PHE A 166 -18.84 -1.88 -1.11
CA PHE A 166 -19.54 -3.14 -1.24
C PHE A 166 -21.06 -2.96 -1.33
N ILE A 167 -21.71 -3.96 -1.90
CA ILE A 167 -23.14 -4.21 -1.78
C ILE A 167 -23.28 -5.63 -1.22
N LYS A 168 -24.03 -5.78 -0.13
CA LYS A 168 -24.19 -7.06 0.56
C LYS A 168 -25.66 -7.35 0.81
N LEU A 169 -26.12 -8.53 0.40
CA LEU A 169 -27.40 -9.07 0.83
C LEU A 169 -27.28 -9.42 2.33
N LYS A 170 -28.09 -8.76 3.14
CA LYS A 170 -28.05 -8.93 4.60
C LYS A 170 -29.10 -9.94 5.08
N THR A 171 -30.26 -9.89 4.49
CA THR A 171 -31.38 -10.77 4.86
C THR A 171 -32.15 -11.17 3.61
N ILE A 172 -32.60 -12.39 3.57
CA ILE A 172 -33.57 -12.95 2.64
C ILE A 172 -34.57 -13.78 3.46
N THR A 173 -35.84 -13.55 3.26
CA THR A 173 -36.92 -14.26 3.95
C THR A 173 -38.05 -14.54 3.00
#